data_92fc9f6320a85e65528df1be96531c09
#
_entry.id   92fc9f6320a85e65528df1be96531c09
#
_cell.length_a   1.000
_cell.length_b   1.000
_cell.length_c   1.000
_cell.angle_alpha   90.00
_cell.angle_beta   90.00
_cell.angle_gamma   90.00
#
_symmetry.space_group_name_H-M   'P 1'
#
loop_
_entity.id
_entity.type
_entity.pdbx_description
1 polymer ?
#
loop_
_entity_poly.entity_id
_entity_poly.type
_entity_poly.pdbx_seq_one_letter_code
_entity_poly.pdbx_strand_id
1 'polypeptide(L)'
;MDFVSLKCFGVGDGWPCDDRGHSSFLFQFSETSVLVDCGESVSRAYKASGLSYDHFDRLLLSHLHGDHVGGLFMFMQGLWLEKRRKALPIHLPAYGIEPVRKMLDAAMIFEEMLACPVQYVPLKEREAIVDCSLRITPFPTTHLEGLRRVWQPTHPQPFEAYSFLFETDQHRIAHSADLGAPEDLDPLLEKPVDLLVCELAHFKPEDLYAYLRGRSIGQIVFIHVARSHWKNLAATTALAEKSLGGIPFRFAHDGDEIRL
;
A
#
# COMPACT_ATOMS: atom_id res chain seq x y z
N MET A 1 -7.01 -19.52 15.73
CA MET A 1 -6.34 -18.30 16.19
C MET A 1 -6.35 -17.35 15.01
N ASP A 2 -6.90 -16.16 15.19
CA ASP A 2 -6.80 -15.15 14.14
C ASP A 2 -5.33 -14.76 13.98
N PHE A 3 -4.89 -14.81 12.76
CA PHE A 3 -3.50 -14.59 12.38
C PHE A 3 -3.45 -13.41 11.43
N VAL A 4 -2.58 -12.46 11.73
CA VAL A 4 -2.30 -11.35 10.81
C VAL A 4 -0.80 -11.22 10.62
N SER A 5 -0.35 -11.13 9.39
CA SER A 5 1.02 -10.73 9.06
C SER A 5 1.06 -9.72 7.93
N LEU A 6 2.08 -8.89 7.97
CA LEU A 6 2.47 -7.96 6.92
C LEU A 6 3.83 -8.38 6.37
N LYS A 7 3.93 -8.64 5.07
CA LYS A 7 5.19 -8.85 4.37
C LYS A 7 5.48 -7.66 3.45
N CYS A 8 6.66 -7.08 3.61
CA CYS A 8 7.12 -5.92 2.83
C CYS A 8 7.95 -6.40 1.62
N PHE A 9 7.48 -6.20 0.40
CA PHE A 9 8.24 -6.48 -0.82
C PHE A 9 9.06 -5.28 -1.29
N GLY A 10 8.62 -4.08 -0.95
CA GLY A 10 9.29 -2.84 -1.21
C GLY A 10 8.78 -1.75 -0.26
N VAL A 11 9.69 -0.98 0.33
CA VAL A 11 9.41 0.06 1.33
C VAL A 11 9.99 1.43 0.95
N GLY A 12 10.60 1.55 -0.24
CA GLY A 12 11.20 2.80 -0.74
C GLY A 12 10.15 3.87 -1.05
N ASP A 13 10.61 5.12 -1.05
CA ASP A 13 9.84 6.30 -1.46
C ASP A 13 9.81 6.46 -3.00
N GLY A 14 9.24 7.54 -3.53
CA GLY A 14 9.12 7.82 -4.96
C GLY A 14 10.45 8.04 -5.70
N TRP A 15 11.61 8.01 -5.03
CA TRP A 15 12.90 8.12 -5.66
C TRP A 15 13.48 6.76 -6.03
N PRO A 16 13.93 6.56 -7.27
CA PRO A 16 14.65 5.35 -7.62
C PRO A 16 15.82 5.09 -6.67
N CYS A 17 15.90 3.88 -6.15
CA CYS A 17 16.86 3.48 -5.13
C CYS A 17 17.49 2.14 -5.51
N ASP A 18 18.77 1.94 -5.18
CA ASP A 18 19.52 0.73 -5.50
C ASP A 18 19.38 -0.36 -4.43
N ASP A 19 18.93 -0.01 -3.23
CA ASP A 19 18.86 -0.89 -2.07
C ASP A 19 17.43 -1.18 -1.57
N ARG A 20 16.39 -0.52 -2.13
CA ARG A 20 14.98 -0.72 -1.75
C ARG A 20 14.08 -0.75 -2.98
N GLY A 21 13.13 -1.68 -2.98
CA GLY A 21 12.01 -1.67 -3.90
C GLY A 21 10.95 -0.65 -3.51
N HIS A 22 10.11 -0.28 -4.46
CA HIS A 22 9.01 0.65 -4.23
C HIS A 22 7.78 -0.04 -3.61
N SER A 23 6.82 0.75 -3.17
CA SER A 23 5.65 0.35 -2.38
C SER A 23 4.99 -0.93 -2.86
N SER A 24 5.10 -1.99 -2.05
CA SER A 24 4.42 -3.26 -2.30
C SER A 24 4.34 -4.09 -1.02
N PHE A 25 3.13 -4.39 -0.57
CA PHE A 25 2.87 -4.96 0.75
C PHE A 25 1.84 -6.09 0.68
N LEU A 26 2.14 -7.24 1.28
CA LEU A 26 1.19 -8.34 1.40
C LEU A 26 0.67 -8.43 2.82
N PHE A 27 -0.60 -8.12 3.01
CA PHE A 27 -1.34 -8.36 4.23
C PHE A 27 -1.98 -9.75 4.18
N GLN A 28 -1.69 -10.57 5.17
CA GLN A 28 -2.22 -11.93 5.28
C GLN A 28 -3.09 -12.03 6.51
N PHE A 29 -4.30 -12.51 6.33
CA PHE A 29 -5.27 -12.81 7.35
C PHE A 29 -5.57 -14.31 7.35
N SER A 30 -6.26 -14.81 8.34
CA SER A 30 -6.52 -16.25 8.49
C SER A 30 -7.14 -16.90 7.25
N GLU A 31 -8.02 -16.20 6.54
CA GLU A 31 -8.79 -16.75 5.43
C GLU A 31 -8.50 -16.09 4.08
N THR A 32 -7.83 -14.95 4.06
CA THR A 32 -7.60 -14.17 2.84
C THR A 32 -6.31 -13.39 2.93
N SER A 33 -5.74 -13.05 1.78
CA SER A 33 -4.55 -12.19 1.69
C SER A 33 -4.68 -11.14 0.59
N VAL A 34 -4.17 -9.97 0.88
CA VAL A 34 -4.34 -8.75 0.10
C VAL A 34 -2.97 -8.17 -0.25
N LEU A 35 -2.67 -8.10 -1.55
CA LEU A 35 -1.50 -7.35 -2.01
C LEU A 35 -1.90 -5.89 -2.18
N VAL A 36 -1.15 -4.99 -1.57
CA VAL A 36 -1.34 -3.53 -1.69
C VAL A 36 -0.16 -2.96 -2.43
N ASP A 37 -0.45 -2.28 -3.52
CA ASP A 37 0.48 -1.70 -4.47
C ASP A 37 1.43 -2.70 -5.17
N CYS A 38 1.91 -2.28 -6.31
CA CYS A 38 2.79 -3.02 -7.21
C CYS A 38 3.93 -2.12 -7.70
N GLY A 39 4.69 -1.54 -6.79
CA GLY A 39 5.86 -0.72 -7.12
C GLY A 39 6.95 -1.52 -7.82
N GLU A 40 7.93 -0.82 -8.37
CA GLU A 40 9.04 -1.46 -9.06
C GLU A 40 9.75 -2.46 -8.16
N SER A 41 10.19 -3.54 -8.79
CA SER A 41 10.80 -4.75 -8.28
C SER A 41 9.87 -5.72 -7.52
N VAL A 42 8.56 -5.44 -7.36
CA VAL A 42 7.61 -6.38 -6.73
C VAL A 42 7.68 -7.78 -7.37
N SER A 43 7.75 -7.89 -8.69
CA SER A 43 7.82 -9.17 -9.41
C SER A 43 9.02 -10.02 -8.96
N ARG A 44 10.19 -9.39 -8.82
CA ARG A 44 11.41 -10.05 -8.34
C ARG A 44 11.32 -10.40 -6.87
N ALA A 45 10.87 -9.48 -6.03
CA ALA A 45 10.74 -9.68 -4.59
C ALA A 45 9.69 -10.76 -4.25
N TYR A 46 8.54 -10.73 -4.95
CA TYR A 46 7.51 -11.75 -4.81
C TYR A 46 8.02 -13.14 -5.22
N LYS A 47 8.69 -13.24 -6.37
CA LYS A 47 9.29 -14.53 -6.81
C LYS A 47 10.34 -15.02 -5.82
N ALA A 48 11.19 -14.14 -5.30
CA ALA A 48 12.21 -14.48 -4.31
C ALA A 48 11.63 -14.97 -2.97
N SER A 49 10.41 -14.54 -2.63
CA SER A 49 9.73 -14.99 -1.40
C SER A 49 9.28 -16.46 -1.45
N GLY A 50 9.26 -17.07 -2.63
CA GLY A 50 8.80 -18.46 -2.83
C GLY A 50 7.28 -18.63 -2.74
N LEU A 51 6.50 -17.57 -2.58
CA LEU A 51 5.05 -17.64 -2.56
C LEU A 51 4.50 -18.00 -3.93
N SER A 52 3.44 -18.82 -3.94
CA SER A 52 2.67 -19.10 -5.15
C SER A 52 1.96 -17.84 -5.63
N TYR A 53 1.82 -17.65 -6.93
CA TYR A 53 1.00 -16.56 -7.48
C TYR A 53 -0.50 -16.73 -7.22
N ASP A 54 -0.95 -17.89 -6.74
CA ASP A 54 -2.31 -18.11 -6.22
C ASP A 54 -2.45 -17.76 -4.72
N HIS A 55 -1.36 -17.31 -4.06
CA HIS A 55 -1.35 -17.09 -2.62
C HIS A 55 -2.22 -15.89 -2.19
N PHE A 56 -2.21 -14.80 -2.93
CA PHE A 56 -3.02 -13.62 -2.59
C PHE A 56 -4.38 -13.62 -3.31
N ASP A 57 -5.38 -13.01 -2.70
CA ASP A 57 -6.79 -13.05 -3.13
C ASP A 57 -7.16 -11.85 -4.00
N ARG A 58 -6.57 -10.70 -3.72
CA ARG A 58 -6.85 -9.44 -4.41
C ARG A 58 -5.65 -8.53 -4.43
N LEU A 59 -5.67 -7.60 -5.37
CA LEU A 59 -4.72 -6.49 -5.46
C LEU A 59 -5.49 -5.18 -5.21
N LEU A 60 -4.94 -4.33 -4.35
CA LEU A 60 -5.38 -2.94 -4.17
C LEU A 60 -4.28 -2.03 -4.70
N LEU A 61 -4.61 -1.09 -5.56
CA LEU A 61 -3.71 -0.01 -5.98
C LEU A 61 -4.21 1.29 -5.35
N SER A 62 -3.43 1.83 -4.44
CA SER A 62 -3.80 3.02 -3.67
C SER A 62 -3.97 4.25 -4.56
N HIS A 63 -3.04 4.44 -5.48
CA HIS A 63 -3.03 5.46 -6.52
C HIS A 63 -2.07 5.04 -7.66
N LEU A 64 -1.88 5.90 -8.67
CA LEU A 64 -1.19 5.48 -9.89
C LEU A 64 0.18 6.16 -10.11
N HIS A 65 0.86 6.61 -9.07
CA HIS A 65 2.26 7.00 -9.18
C HIS A 65 3.14 5.79 -9.54
N GLY A 66 4.25 6.03 -10.22
CA GLY A 66 5.13 4.97 -10.73
C GLY A 66 5.72 4.08 -9.65
N ASP A 67 5.96 4.61 -8.46
CA ASP A 67 6.46 3.87 -7.29
C ASP A 67 5.38 2.99 -6.61
N HIS A 68 4.11 3.11 -7.01
CA HIS A 68 3.01 2.25 -6.56
C HIS A 68 2.53 1.26 -7.63
N VAL A 69 2.77 1.54 -8.92
CA VAL A 69 2.26 0.70 -10.01
C VAL A 69 3.33 0.31 -11.05
N GLY A 70 4.56 0.82 -10.95
CA GLY A 70 5.60 0.61 -11.97
C GLY A 70 6.00 -0.85 -12.19
N GLY A 71 5.84 -1.70 -11.18
CA GLY A 71 6.08 -3.14 -11.26
C GLY A 71 4.93 -3.98 -11.79
N LEU A 72 3.73 -3.37 -11.96
CA LEU A 72 2.50 -4.08 -12.30
C LEU A 72 2.63 -4.89 -13.60
N PHE A 73 3.25 -4.34 -14.64
CA PHE A 73 3.39 -5.04 -15.94
C PHE A 73 4.17 -6.34 -15.79
N MET A 74 5.35 -6.28 -15.19
CA MET A 74 6.16 -7.48 -14.94
C MET A 74 5.47 -8.46 -14.01
N PHE A 75 4.71 -7.95 -13.04
CA PHE A 75 3.95 -8.78 -12.12
C PHE A 75 2.80 -9.52 -12.83
N MET A 76 2.03 -8.84 -13.68
CA MET A 76 0.97 -9.44 -14.50
C MET A 76 1.54 -10.47 -15.49
N GLN A 77 2.68 -10.18 -16.11
CA GLN A 77 3.38 -11.17 -16.93
C GLN A 77 3.78 -12.40 -16.09
N GLY A 78 4.21 -12.21 -14.84
CA GLY A 78 4.47 -13.28 -13.90
C GLY A 78 3.24 -14.16 -13.64
N LEU A 79 2.07 -13.56 -13.41
CA LEU A 79 0.79 -14.27 -13.23
C LEU A 79 0.45 -15.14 -14.44
N TRP A 80 0.68 -14.63 -15.65
CA TRP A 80 0.49 -15.38 -16.88
C TRP A 80 1.45 -16.58 -16.98
N LEU A 81 2.75 -16.35 -16.85
CA LEU A 81 3.78 -17.38 -17.04
C LEU A 81 3.72 -18.48 -15.96
N GLU A 82 3.44 -18.10 -14.72
CA GLU A 82 3.29 -19.02 -13.58
C GLU A 82 1.87 -19.63 -13.50
N LYS A 83 1.00 -19.28 -14.46
CA LYS A 83 -0.35 -19.85 -14.63
C LYS A 83 -1.21 -19.72 -13.37
N ARG A 84 -1.28 -18.51 -12.80
CA ARG A 84 -2.24 -18.22 -11.73
C ARG A 84 -3.63 -18.69 -12.17
N ARG A 85 -4.34 -19.41 -11.30
CA ARG A 85 -5.70 -19.93 -11.55
C ARG A 85 -6.77 -19.24 -10.74
N LYS A 86 -6.40 -18.69 -9.58
CA LYS A 86 -7.31 -17.99 -8.69
C LYS A 86 -7.73 -16.67 -9.32
N ALA A 87 -9.04 -16.38 -9.37
CA ALA A 87 -9.53 -15.10 -9.86
C ALA A 87 -8.82 -13.93 -9.18
N LEU A 88 -8.63 -12.84 -9.92
CA LEU A 88 -7.90 -11.66 -9.44
C LEU A 88 -8.76 -10.40 -9.57
N PRO A 89 -9.46 -9.99 -8.51
CA PRO A 89 -9.98 -8.63 -8.42
C PRO A 89 -8.82 -7.65 -8.16
N ILE A 90 -8.73 -6.65 -9.03
CA ILE A 90 -7.82 -5.51 -8.91
C ILE A 90 -8.64 -4.29 -8.61
N HIS A 91 -8.54 -3.78 -7.39
CA HIS A 91 -9.22 -2.58 -6.95
C HIS A 91 -8.28 -1.39 -7.13
N LEU A 92 -8.75 -0.34 -7.82
CA LEU A 92 -7.94 0.83 -8.12
C LEU A 92 -8.83 2.07 -8.31
N PRO A 93 -8.26 3.29 -8.32
CA PRO A 93 -8.99 4.50 -8.68
C PRO A 93 -9.72 4.32 -10.02
N ALA A 94 -10.98 4.75 -10.06
CA ALA A 94 -11.87 4.46 -11.20
C ALA A 94 -11.31 4.91 -12.55
N TYR A 95 -10.70 6.10 -12.57
CA TYR A 95 -10.10 6.64 -13.80
C TYR A 95 -8.90 5.84 -14.33
N GLY A 96 -8.26 5.06 -13.46
CA GLY A 96 -7.08 4.26 -13.79
C GLY A 96 -7.38 2.95 -14.50
N ILE A 97 -8.63 2.48 -14.47
CA ILE A 97 -9.00 1.16 -15.02
C ILE A 97 -8.66 1.07 -16.50
N GLU A 98 -9.19 1.98 -17.29
CA GLU A 98 -8.97 1.96 -18.74
C GLU A 98 -7.52 2.25 -19.15
N PRO A 99 -6.81 3.23 -18.58
CA PRO A 99 -5.38 3.41 -18.81
C PRO A 99 -4.54 2.17 -18.49
N VAL A 100 -4.76 1.53 -17.33
CA VAL A 100 -4.02 0.32 -16.94
C VAL A 100 -4.25 -0.83 -17.93
N ARG A 101 -5.49 -1.07 -18.35
CA ARG A 101 -5.81 -2.08 -19.37
C ARG A 101 -5.10 -1.78 -20.68
N LYS A 102 -5.19 -0.55 -21.18
CA LYS A 102 -4.49 -0.13 -22.41
C LYS A 102 -2.97 -0.27 -22.34
N MET A 103 -2.39 -0.01 -21.17
CA MET A 103 -0.96 -0.19 -20.99
C MET A 103 -0.57 -1.68 -20.98
N LEU A 104 -1.38 -2.55 -20.39
CA LEU A 104 -1.19 -4.01 -20.47
C LEU A 104 -1.33 -4.50 -21.92
N ASP A 105 -2.34 -4.05 -22.65
CA ASP A 105 -2.53 -4.35 -24.07
C ASP A 105 -1.32 -3.89 -24.90
N ALA A 106 -0.83 -2.68 -24.66
CA ALA A 106 0.36 -2.15 -25.34
C ALA A 106 1.63 -2.97 -25.03
N ALA A 107 1.70 -3.56 -23.84
CA ALA A 107 2.77 -4.50 -23.44
C ALA A 107 2.51 -5.93 -23.94
N MET A 108 1.44 -6.16 -24.70
CA MET A 108 1.01 -7.49 -25.18
C MET A 108 0.73 -8.50 -24.05
N ILE A 109 0.20 -8.00 -22.95
CA ILE A 109 -0.27 -8.82 -21.82
C ILE A 109 -1.80 -8.78 -21.85
N PHE A 110 -2.38 -9.61 -22.72
CA PHE A 110 -3.84 -9.66 -22.92
C PHE A 110 -4.51 -10.48 -21.82
N GLU A 111 -5.70 -10.04 -21.40
CA GLU A 111 -6.47 -10.74 -20.36
C GLU A 111 -6.75 -12.21 -20.75
N GLU A 112 -6.94 -12.49 -22.04
CA GLU A 112 -7.18 -13.83 -22.60
C GLU A 112 -5.98 -14.79 -22.46
N MET A 113 -4.79 -14.24 -22.21
CA MET A 113 -3.58 -15.06 -21.97
C MET A 113 -3.50 -15.55 -20.52
N LEU A 114 -4.22 -14.90 -19.60
CA LEU A 114 -4.24 -15.25 -18.20
C LEU A 114 -5.12 -16.50 -17.98
N ALA A 115 -4.64 -17.46 -17.20
CA ALA A 115 -5.41 -18.66 -16.86
C ALA A 115 -6.48 -18.41 -15.78
N CYS A 116 -6.61 -17.17 -15.32
CA CYS A 116 -7.57 -16.75 -14.30
C CYS A 116 -8.36 -15.53 -14.78
N PRO A 117 -9.64 -15.38 -14.34
CA PRO A 117 -10.39 -14.14 -14.57
C PRO A 117 -9.74 -12.97 -13.83
N VAL A 118 -9.54 -11.86 -14.53
CA VAL A 118 -9.15 -10.57 -13.94
C VAL A 118 -10.36 -9.65 -13.92
N GLN A 119 -10.58 -8.97 -12.82
CA GLN A 119 -11.69 -8.04 -12.63
C GLN A 119 -11.15 -6.72 -12.14
N TYR A 120 -11.33 -5.65 -12.90
CA TYR A 120 -10.99 -4.29 -12.47
C TYR A 120 -12.20 -3.68 -11.75
N VAL A 121 -11.99 -3.37 -10.46
CA VAL A 121 -13.05 -2.88 -9.58
C VAL A 121 -12.70 -1.48 -9.10
N PRO A 122 -13.55 -0.48 -9.37
CA PRO A 122 -13.26 0.88 -8.91
C PRO A 122 -13.28 0.95 -7.38
N LEU A 123 -12.27 1.58 -6.79
CA LEU A 123 -12.31 2.01 -5.41
C LEU A 123 -13.36 3.11 -5.26
N LYS A 124 -14.13 3.05 -4.19
CA LYS A 124 -15.12 4.06 -3.85
C LYS A 124 -14.89 4.48 -2.40
N GLU A 125 -14.87 5.78 -2.20
CA GLU A 125 -14.69 6.37 -0.88
C GLU A 125 -15.63 5.75 0.15
N ARG A 126 -15.07 5.22 1.24
CA ARG A 126 -15.79 4.64 2.39
C ARG A 126 -16.72 3.47 2.07
N GLU A 127 -16.72 2.96 0.83
CA GLU A 127 -17.48 1.75 0.47
C GLU A 127 -16.61 0.52 0.77
N ALA A 128 -17.03 -0.26 1.75
CA ALA A 128 -16.24 -1.41 2.19
C ALA A 128 -16.26 -2.55 1.17
N ILE A 129 -15.09 -3.11 0.93
CA ILE A 129 -14.87 -4.38 0.24
C ILE A 129 -14.91 -5.47 1.32
N VAL A 130 -15.83 -6.40 1.22
CA VAL A 130 -15.97 -7.49 2.19
C VAL A 130 -15.56 -8.81 1.54
N ASP A 131 -14.67 -9.54 2.22
CA ASP A 131 -14.19 -10.84 1.80
C ASP A 131 -14.00 -11.75 3.02
N CYS A 132 -14.80 -12.83 3.10
CA CYS A 132 -14.84 -13.68 4.29
C CYS A 132 -15.08 -12.85 5.55
N SER A 133 -14.19 -12.97 6.52
CA SER A 133 -14.22 -12.19 7.77
C SER A 133 -13.51 -10.83 7.67
N LEU A 134 -12.88 -10.52 6.53
CA LEU A 134 -12.15 -9.27 6.33
C LEU A 134 -13.03 -8.18 5.69
N ARG A 135 -13.01 -7.01 6.29
CA ARG A 135 -13.56 -5.76 5.76
C ARG A 135 -12.44 -4.80 5.42
N ILE A 136 -12.39 -4.30 4.19
CA ILE A 136 -11.40 -3.32 3.74
C ILE A 136 -12.13 -2.05 3.36
N THR A 137 -11.85 -0.95 4.03
CA THR A 137 -12.47 0.34 3.74
C THR A 137 -11.43 1.31 3.17
N PRO A 138 -11.59 1.77 1.92
CA PRO A 138 -10.74 2.80 1.34
C PRO A 138 -11.18 4.18 1.83
N PHE A 139 -10.21 5.02 2.21
CA PHE A 139 -10.42 6.41 2.56
C PHE A 139 -9.58 7.30 1.63
N PRO A 140 -10.16 8.38 1.07
CA PRO A 140 -9.40 9.28 0.22
C PRO A 140 -8.32 9.99 1.03
N THR A 141 -7.17 10.22 0.40
CA THR A 141 -6.09 11.06 0.93
C THR A 141 -5.93 12.33 0.09
N THR A 142 -5.34 13.36 0.67
CA THR A 142 -5.07 14.63 -0.02
C THR A 142 -3.71 14.62 -0.75
N HIS A 143 -3.05 13.44 -0.86
CA HIS A 143 -1.74 13.28 -1.49
C HIS A 143 -1.62 13.95 -2.86
N LEU A 144 -2.61 13.75 -3.74
CA LEU A 144 -2.59 14.28 -5.11
C LEU A 144 -3.16 15.71 -5.25
N GLU A 145 -3.60 16.34 -4.16
CA GLU A 145 -4.22 17.66 -4.21
C GLU A 145 -3.26 18.76 -4.70
N GLY A 146 -1.96 18.63 -4.39
CA GLY A 146 -0.93 19.54 -4.92
C GLY A 146 -0.82 19.48 -6.44
N LEU A 147 -0.81 18.27 -7.01
CA LEU A 147 -0.80 18.06 -8.45
C LEU A 147 -2.11 18.51 -9.08
N ARG A 148 -3.24 18.20 -8.47
CA ARG A 148 -4.56 18.61 -8.93
C ARG A 148 -4.65 20.12 -9.10
N ARG A 149 -4.22 20.90 -8.12
CA ARG A 149 -4.25 22.38 -8.18
C ARG A 149 -3.49 22.94 -9.38
N VAL A 150 -2.39 22.30 -9.76
CA VAL A 150 -1.54 22.75 -10.85
C VAL A 150 -2.04 22.26 -12.22
N TRP A 151 -2.41 20.98 -12.31
CA TRP A 151 -2.56 20.30 -13.59
C TRP A 151 -4.01 20.03 -14.02
N GLN A 152 -5.00 20.11 -13.12
CA GLN A 152 -6.40 19.86 -13.47
C GLN A 152 -6.94 20.68 -14.66
N PRO A 153 -6.53 21.96 -14.86
CA PRO A 153 -7.01 22.72 -16.02
C PRO A 153 -6.63 22.13 -17.38
N THR A 154 -5.52 21.38 -17.46
CA THR A 154 -5.01 20.77 -18.68
C THR A 154 -5.11 19.23 -18.68
N HIS A 155 -5.31 18.65 -17.51
CA HIS A 155 -5.41 17.21 -17.29
C HIS A 155 -6.65 16.93 -16.43
N PRO A 156 -7.82 16.69 -17.04
CA PRO A 156 -9.12 16.67 -16.34
C PRO A 156 -9.39 15.37 -15.55
N GLN A 157 -8.44 14.44 -15.47
CA GLN A 157 -8.61 13.22 -14.69
C GLN A 157 -8.78 13.53 -13.21
N PRO A 158 -9.56 12.72 -12.46
CA PRO A 158 -9.62 12.81 -11.02
C PRO A 158 -8.23 12.46 -10.43
N PHE A 159 -7.78 13.26 -9.48
CA PHE A 159 -6.54 13.03 -8.75
C PHE A 159 -6.90 12.29 -7.47
N GLU A 160 -7.07 10.96 -7.57
CA GLU A 160 -7.54 10.09 -6.49
C GLU A 160 -6.39 9.27 -5.90
N ALA A 161 -6.28 9.30 -4.58
CA ALA A 161 -5.40 8.45 -3.79
C ALA A 161 -6.15 7.96 -2.55
N TYR A 162 -5.85 6.74 -2.10
CA TYR A 162 -6.56 6.08 -1.01
C TYR A 162 -5.60 5.47 0.01
N SER A 163 -5.95 5.62 1.27
CA SER A 163 -5.50 4.79 2.38
C SER A 163 -6.50 3.65 2.63
N PHE A 164 -6.12 2.65 3.40
CA PHE A 164 -6.95 1.47 3.64
C PHE A 164 -7.03 1.14 5.13
N LEU A 165 -8.25 0.81 5.57
CA LEU A 165 -8.49 0.24 6.88
C LEU A 165 -8.92 -1.22 6.70
N PHE A 166 -8.17 -2.14 7.29
CA PHE A 166 -8.46 -3.57 7.35
C PHE A 166 -9.04 -3.91 8.72
N GLU A 167 -10.19 -4.52 8.75
CA GLU A 167 -10.88 -4.90 9.97
C GLU A 167 -11.32 -6.36 9.92
N THR A 168 -10.96 -7.11 10.95
CA THR A 168 -11.52 -8.44 11.28
C THR A 168 -12.24 -8.33 12.62
N ASP A 169 -12.82 -9.43 13.11
CA ASP A 169 -13.46 -9.44 14.43
C ASP A 169 -12.45 -9.15 15.57
N GLN A 170 -11.16 -9.40 15.37
CA GLN A 170 -10.12 -9.27 16.40
C GLN A 170 -9.10 -8.18 16.13
N HIS A 171 -8.89 -7.80 14.86
CA HIS A 171 -7.80 -6.90 14.47
C HIS A 171 -8.28 -5.72 13.66
N ARG A 172 -7.65 -4.57 13.91
CA ARG A 172 -7.87 -3.33 13.18
C ARG A 172 -6.52 -2.77 12.73
N ILE A 173 -6.29 -2.73 11.42
CA ILE A 173 -5.00 -2.37 10.81
C ILE A 173 -5.22 -1.21 9.85
N ALA A 174 -4.46 -0.15 10.03
CA ALA A 174 -4.45 1.01 9.15
C ALA A 174 -3.21 0.98 8.24
N HIS A 175 -3.42 1.20 6.94
CA HIS A 175 -2.35 1.41 5.96
C HIS A 175 -2.54 2.77 5.32
N SER A 176 -1.58 3.66 5.53
CA SER A 176 -1.68 5.03 5.08
C SER A 176 -1.64 5.18 3.56
N ALA A 177 -0.91 4.29 2.85
CA ALA A 177 -0.38 4.60 1.53
C ALA A 177 0.27 5.99 1.55
N ASP A 178 0.10 6.83 0.54
CA ASP A 178 0.65 8.18 0.51
C ASP A 178 -0.37 9.21 0.97
N LEU A 179 0.05 10.11 1.83
CA LEU A 179 -0.76 11.12 2.47
C LEU A 179 -0.40 12.52 1.95
N GLY A 180 -1.36 13.42 1.90
CA GLY A 180 -1.12 14.84 1.65
C GLY A 180 -0.95 15.64 2.93
N ALA A 181 -1.52 15.16 4.04
CA ALA A 181 -1.41 15.74 5.37
C ALA A 181 -1.56 14.66 6.44
N PRO A 182 -0.99 14.82 7.67
CA PRO A 182 -1.19 13.87 8.76
C PRO A 182 -2.66 13.62 9.11
N GLU A 183 -3.52 14.61 8.88
CA GLU A 183 -4.97 14.58 9.11
C GLU A 183 -5.70 13.59 8.21
N ASP A 184 -5.12 13.18 7.08
CA ASP A 184 -5.65 12.09 6.25
C ASP A 184 -5.76 10.77 7.03
N LEU A 185 -5.03 10.63 8.15
CA LEU A 185 -5.12 9.49 9.07
C LEU A 185 -6.34 9.55 10.01
N ASP A 186 -7.03 10.68 10.14
CA ASP A 186 -8.15 10.82 11.08
C ASP A 186 -9.21 9.72 10.94
N PRO A 187 -9.73 9.41 9.74
CA PRO A 187 -10.74 8.37 9.60
C PRO A 187 -10.23 6.95 9.92
N LEU A 188 -8.94 6.71 9.75
CA LEU A 188 -8.32 5.42 10.09
C LEU A 188 -8.17 5.26 11.61
N LEU A 189 -7.93 6.36 12.31
CA LEU A 189 -7.60 6.41 13.74
C LEU A 189 -8.78 6.87 14.62
N GLU A 190 -10.01 6.89 14.10
CA GLU A 190 -11.23 7.17 14.90
C GLU A 190 -11.41 6.18 16.07
N LYS A 191 -10.94 4.96 15.89
CA LYS A 191 -10.91 3.89 16.91
C LYS A 191 -9.49 3.37 17.06
N PRO A 192 -9.16 2.69 18.18
CA PRO A 192 -7.86 2.05 18.37
C PRO A 192 -7.49 1.15 17.18
N VAL A 193 -6.23 1.16 16.78
CA VAL A 193 -5.66 0.25 15.77
C VAL A 193 -4.54 -0.57 16.39
N ASP A 194 -4.47 -1.85 16.04
CA ASP A 194 -3.39 -2.74 16.49
C ASP A 194 -2.09 -2.43 15.76
N LEU A 195 -2.20 -2.09 14.47
CA LEU A 195 -1.07 -1.75 13.62
C LEU A 195 -1.41 -0.54 12.74
N LEU A 196 -0.51 0.43 12.72
CA LEU A 196 -0.48 1.50 11.73
C LEU A 196 0.75 1.30 10.83
N VAL A 197 0.53 1.02 9.56
CA VAL A 197 1.57 1.01 8.51
C VAL A 197 1.55 2.39 7.88
N CYS A 198 2.58 3.20 8.13
CA CYS A 198 2.56 4.64 7.87
C CYS A 198 3.76 5.10 7.06
N GLU A 199 3.51 5.87 6.04
CA GLU A 199 4.53 6.56 5.27
C GLU A 199 5.26 7.64 6.09
N LEU A 200 6.47 8.02 5.65
CA LEU A 200 7.27 9.09 6.23
C LEU A 200 8.09 9.83 5.15
N ALA A 201 7.49 10.10 3.99
CA ALA A 201 8.17 10.82 2.90
C ALA A 201 7.63 12.24 2.69
N HIS A 202 6.34 12.44 2.89
CA HIS A 202 5.65 13.69 2.50
C HIS A 202 5.59 14.74 3.58
N PHE A 203 6.06 14.43 4.80
CA PHE A 203 6.06 15.35 5.95
C PHE A 203 7.42 15.41 6.61
N LYS A 204 7.59 16.43 7.46
CA LYS A 204 8.66 16.41 8.45
C LYS A 204 8.30 15.36 9.51
N PRO A 205 9.27 14.53 9.94
CA PRO A 205 9.02 13.55 10.99
C PRO A 205 8.43 14.17 12.26
N GLU A 206 8.86 15.38 12.62
CA GLU A 206 8.37 16.11 13.79
C GLU A 206 6.87 16.33 13.74
N ASP A 207 6.34 16.70 12.58
CA ASP A 207 4.91 17.03 12.40
C ASP A 207 4.09 15.75 12.52
N LEU A 208 4.49 14.68 11.83
CA LEU A 208 3.79 13.38 11.89
C LEU A 208 3.87 12.77 13.29
N TYR A 209 5.04 12.78 13.94
CA TYR A 209 5.18 12.20 15.28
C TYR A 209 4.38 12.96 16.33
N ALA A 210 4.33 14.30 16.24
CA ALA A 210 3.48 15.12 17.11
C ALA A 210 1.99 14.81 16.91
N TYR A 211 1.57 14.58 15.66
CA TYR A 211 0.19 14.22 15.32
C TYR A 211 -0.18 12.81 15.85
N LEU A 212 0.71 11.84 15.76
CA LEU A 212 0.48 10.47 16.23
C LEU A 212 0.54 10.33 17.75
N ARG A 213 1.19 11.27 18.43
CA ARG A 213 1.38 11.22 19.88
C ARG A 213 0.04 11.17 20.62
N GLY A 214 -0.11 10.17 21.49
CA GLY A 214 -1.31 9.97 22.30
C GLY A 214 -2.50 9.35 21.56
N ARG A 215 -2.35 8.99 20.27
CA ARG A 215 -3.33 8.18 19.56
C ARG A 215 -3.28 6.74 20.07
N SER A 216 -4.41 6.05 20.00
CA SER A 216 -4.52 4.64 20.43
C SER A 216 -4.02 3.71 19.32
N ILE A 217 -2.72 3.53 19.24
CA ILE A 217 -2.02 2.72 18.26
C ILE A 217 -1.17 1.67 18.99
N GLY A 218 -1.38 0.40 18.68
CA GLY A 218 -0.63 -0.70 19.29
C GLY A 218 0.83 -0.73 18.81
N GLN A 219 1.07 -0.58 17.51
CA GLN A 219 2.40 -0.51 16.90
C GLN A 219 2.38 0.34 15.62
N ILE A 220 3.48 1.03 15.34
CA ILE A 220 3.70 1.72 14.06
C ILE A 220 4.80 1.00 13.28
N VAL A 221 4.54 0.77 11.98
CA VAL A 221 5.54 0.33 11.01
C VAL A 221 5.71 1.45 9.99
N PHE A 222 6.85 2.14 10.04
CA PHE A 222 7.17 3.18 9.07
C PHE A 222 7.64 2.54 7.77
N ILE A 223 7.01 2.93 6.68
CA ILE A 223 7.28 2.57 5.30
C ILE A 223 7.45 3.84 4.46
N HIS A 224 7.80 3.71 3.18
CA HIS A 224 7.87 4.86 2.27
C HIS A 224 8.61 6.04 2.92
N VAL A 225 9.77 5.75 3.52
CA VAL A 225 10.53 6.72 4.30
C VAL A 225 11.42 7.51 3.36
N ALA A 226 11.36 8.84 3.43
CA ALA A 226 12.17 9.71 2.58
C ALA A 226 13.66 9.38 2.65
N ARG A 227 14.32 9.42 1.50
CA ARG A 227 15.75 9.11 1.37
C ARG A 227 16.64 9.91 2.33
N SER A 228 16.26 11.16 2.66
CA SER A 228 16.98 11.99 3.65
C SER A 228 16.90 11.40 5.06
N HIS A 229 15.76 10.80 5.42
CA HIS A 229 15.53 10.18 6.73
C HIS A 229 16.25 8.83 6.82
N TRP A 230 16.28 8.06 5.73
CA TRP A 230 17.08 6.85 5.63
C TRP A 230 18.58 7.12 5.81
N LYS A 231 19.12 8.15 5.18
CA LYS A 231 20.54 8.55 5.33
C LYS A 231 20.90 8.91 6.76
N ASN A 232 19.94 9.34 7.56
CA ASN A 232 20.09 9.73 8.96
C ASN A 232 19.17 8.90 9.88
N LEU A 233 19.02 7.60 9.61
CA LEU A 233 18.07 6.74 10.29
C LEU A 233 18.24 6.77 11.82
N ALA A 234 19.47 6.82 12.33
CA ALA A 234 19.73 6.92 13.77
C ALA A 234 19.11 8.20 14.38
N ALA A 235 19.24 9.34 13.71
CA ALA A 235 18.64 10.60 14.18
C ALA A 235 17.12 10.56 14.06
N THR A 236 16.59 10.01 12.97
CA THR A 236 15.14 9.83 12.76
C THR A 236 14.55 8.92 13.82
N THR A 237 15.25 7.83 14.17
CA THR A 237 14.84 6.90 15.25
C THR A 237 14.84 7.58 16.60
N ALA A 238 15.93 8.28 16.97
CA ALA A 238 16.01 9.00 18.25
C ALA A 238 14.91 10.06 18.38
N LEU A 239 14.56 10.72 17.28
CA LEU A 239 13.45 11.67 17.26
C LEU A 239 12.10 10.98 17.49
N ALA A 240 11.87 9.80 16.86
CA ALA A 240 10.66 9.01 17.04
C ALA A 240 10.51 8.54 18.51
N GLU A 241 11.58 8.00 19.10
CA GLU A 241 11.62 7.59 20.52
C GLU A 241 11.21 8.71 21.46
N LYS A 242 11.71 9.92 21.20
CA LYS A 242 11.39 11.11 22.00
C LYS A 242 9.95 11.60 21.80
N SER A 243 9.42 11.48 20.58
CA SER A 243 8.22 12.23 20.15
C SER A 243 6.94 11.40 20.16
N LEU A 244 7.01 10.07 19.93
CA LEU A 244 5.83 9.21 19.81
C LEU A 244 5.16 8.84 21.15
N GLY A 245 5.71 9.29 22.28
CA GLY A 245 5.07 9.10 23.58
C GLY A 245 4.99 7.64 24.05
N GLY A 246 5.91 6.79 23.60
CA GLY A 246 6.00 5.38 24.01
C GLY A 246 5.24 4.41 23.11
N ILE A 247 4.65 4.86 22.00
CA ILE A 247 4.07 3.96 20.99
C ILE A 247 5.19 3.12 20.39
N PRO A 248 5.12 1.76 20.40
CA PRO A 248 6.09 0.90 19.76
C PRO A 248 6.17 1.19 18.25
N PHE A 249 7.38 1.24 17.71
CA PHE A 249 7.56 1.47 16.28
C PHE A 249 8.76 0.75 15.70
N ARG A 250 8.80 0.62 14.38
CA ARG A 250 9.97 0.20 13.60
C ARG A 250 9.96 0.86 12.22
N PHE A 251 11.12 0.93 11.59
CA PHE A 251 11.28 1.23 10.17
C PHE A 251 11.39 -0.12 9.43
N ALA A 252 10.50 -0.35 8.48
CA ALA A 252 10.50 -1.59 7.72
C ALA A 252 11.60 -1.61 6.65
N HIS A 253 12.08 -2.80 6.33
CA HIS A 253 12.99 -3.07 5.22
C HIS A 253 12.34 -4.04 4.23
N ASP A 254 12.86 -4.07 3.01
CA ASP A 254 12.45 -5.06 2.03
C ASP A 254 12.70 -6.47 2.58
N GLY A 255 11.69 -7.33 2.47
CA GLY A 255 11.72 -8.69 2.98
C GLY A 255 11.23 -8.86 4.42
N ASP A 256 11.00 -7.77 5.16
CA ASP A 256 10.47 -7.86 6.53
C ASP A 256 9.10 -8.56 6.56
N GLU A 257 8.90 -9.37 7.60
CA GLU A 257 7.62 -9.97 7.95
C GLU A 257 7.25 -9.60 9.38
N ILE A 258 6.14 -8.90 9.55
CA ILE A 258 5.64 -8.41 10.83
C ILE A 258 4.37 -9.19 11.17
N ARG A 259 4.29 -9.75 12.37
CA ARG A 259 3.15 -10.54 12.86
C ARG A 259 2.51 -9.86 14.06
N LEU A 260 1.18 -9.94 14.11
CA LEU A 260 0.33 -9.50 15.24
C LEU A 260 -0.17 -10.71 16.01
#